data_f9a3769890b3d56f9e5e8c5d77ec490d
#
_entry.id   f9a3769890b3d56f9e5e8c5d77ec490d
#
_cell.length_a   1.000
_cell.length_b   1.000
_cell.length_c   1.000
_cell.angle_alpha   90.00
_cell.angle_beta   90.00
_cell.angle_gamma   90.00
#
_symmetry.space_group_name_H-M   'P 1'
#
loop_
_entity.id
_entity.type
_entity.pdbx_description
1 polymer ?
#
loop_
_entity_poly.entity_id
_entity_poly.type
_entity_poly.pdbx_seq_one_letter_code
_entity_poly.pdbx_strand_id
1 'polypeptide(L)'
;MPRRNFWLLTALLVVCLACHVRANRYGQVFSFALEQVFRRSLEPISRRALLEGALAGMMEELDDQHSIYIRPKVVEKLRQTLDSKFAGVGVEIVLDPTTKQLTVASPLFGAPAYEAGVRSRDKILRIDGRSTQGLSLEDASELMRGKPGTAVVLTVLHEGETEPVEIRIVRADIRVNTVLGDTRNADGSWNYFLEGQDRIGYVRIHSFAEQTAEELQRVVQKLLAENMRGLVLDLRDDPGGVLQAAIGVCDLFVRSGVIVSTRFRDGTVRQSFTATEEGTFPDFPLAVLVNNYSASASEIVAACLQDHGRAVIIGQRTFGKGTVQEIVELPGNDGAIKVTTASYWRPSGRNINRGKNAGDQDEWGVTPDPGYEVKVEGEALARLIRWRHERGMSRPAASSPTPPAELPCTVDPQLAKAVEYLNKP
;
A
#
# COMPACT_ATOMS: atom_id res chain seq x y z
N MET A 1 -7.91 -10.58 61.77
CA MET A 1 -6.45 -10.57 61.54
C MET A 1 -5.76 -9.93 62.76
N PRO A 2 -4.71 -10.53 63.32
CA PRO A 2 -3.97 -9.89 64.42
C PRO A 2 -3.36 -8.57 63.89
N ARG A 3 -3.48 -7.50 64.75
CA ARG A 3 -2.98 -6.13 64.43
C ARG A 3 -1.53 -6.11 63.88
N ARG A 4 -0.71 -7.07 64.29
CA ARG A 4 0.68 -7.23 63.82
C ARG A 4 0.78 -7.54 62.33
N ASN A 5 -0.09 -8.35 61.77
CA ASN A 5 -0.10 -8.71 60.33
C ASN A 5 -0.62 -7.56 59.45
N PHE A 6 -1.48 -6.72 59.98
CA PHE A 6 -1.93 -5.51 59.28
C PHE A 6 -0.78 -4.51 59.08
N TRP A 7 0.00 -4.25 60.13
CA TRP A 7 1.16 -3.34 60.06
C TRP A 7 2.28 -3.89 59.15
N LEU A 8 2.49 -5.19 59.16
CA LEU A 8 3.46 -5.83 58.24
C LEU A 8 3.04 -5.72 56.78
N LEU A 9 1.76 -5.93 56.46
CA LEU A 9 1.20 -5.75 55.14
C LEU A 9 1.30 -4.29 54.66
N THR A 10 0.98 -3.36 55.56
CA THR A 10 1.07 -1.92 55.24
C THR A 10 2.52 -1.50 55.00
N ALA A 11 3.47 -1.98 55.81
CA ALA A 11 4.90 -1.72 55.62
C ALA A 11 5.42 -2.33 54.30
N LEU A 12 5.00 -3.56 53.96
CA LEU A 12 5.34 -4.19 52.69
C LEU A 12 4.78 -3.41 51.51
N LEU A 13 3.55 -2.96 51.58
CA LEU A 13 2.91 -2.15 50.53
C LEU A 13 3.64 -0.81 50.34
N VAL A 14 4.02 -0.15 51.43
CA VAL A 14 4.79 1.10 51.39
C VAL A 14 6.19 0.87 50.79
N VAL A 15 6.86 -0.23 51.15
CA VAL A 15 8.16 -0.60 50.59
C VAL A 15 8.02 -0.94 49.10
N CYS A 16 7.03 -1.70 48.68
CA CYS A 16 6.75 -2.00 47.28
C CYS A 16 6.44 -0.72 46.48
N LEU A 17 5.62 0.20 47.02
CA LEU A 17 5.37 1.50 46.39
C LEU A 17 6.64 2.36 46.30
N ALA A 18 7.44 2.41 47.36
CA ALA A 18 8.72 3.14 47.36
C ALA A 18 9.74 2.56 46.40
N CYS A 19 9.80 1.22 46.27
CA CYS A 19 10.63 0.55 45.28
C CYS A 19 10.11 0.81 43.86
N HIS A 20 8.82 0.78 43.62
CA HIS A 20 8.22 1.07 42.32
C HIS A 20 8.46 2.53 41.89
N VAL A 21 8.32 3.49 42.82
CA VAL A 21 8.61 4.92 42.57
C VAL A 21 10.09 5.17 42.35
N ARG A 22 11.00 4.47 43.05
CA ARG A 22 12.45 4.58 42.85
C ARG A 22 12.94 3.91 41.56
N ALA A 23 12.24 2.89 41.08
CA ALA A 23 12.65 2.14 39.90
C ALA A 23 12.61 2.97 38.58
N ASN A 24 11.86 4.06 38.55
CA ASN A 24 11.74 4.91 37.35
C ASN A 24 12.37 6.31 37.55
N ARG A 25 13.70 6.35 37.75
CA ARG A 25 14.46 7.60 37.85
C ARG A 25 14.22 8.54 36.65
N TYR A 26 14.18 7.99 35.46
CA TYR A 26 13.99 8.79 34.23
C TYR A 26 12.58 9.40 34.18
N GLY A 27 11.55 8.68 34.59
CA GLY A 27 10.20 9.22 34.70
C GLY A 27 10.09 10.37 35.70
N GLN A 28 10.81 10.29 36.85
CA GLN A 28 10.87 11.39 37.82
C GLN A 28 11.57 12.63 37.27
N VAL A 29 12.73 12.45 36.60
CA VAL A 29 13.46 13.53 35.94
C VAL A 29 12.60 14.19 34.88
N PHE A 30 11.94 13.38 34.04
CA PHE A 30 11.04 13.86 33.01
C PHE A 30 9.88 14.68 33.56
N SER A 31 9.17 14.15 34.55
CA SER A 31 8.05 14.86 35.21
C SER A 31 8.48 16.16 35.87
N PHE A 32 9.65 16.16 36.53
CA PHE A 32 10.22 17.36 37.13
C PHE A 32 10.56 18.40 36.06
N ALA A 33 11.25 18.01 35.00
CA ALA A 33 11.62 18.90 33.90
C ALA A 33 10.40 19.52 33.22
N LEU A 34 9.40 18.70 32.92
CA LEU A 34 8.13 19.15 32.32
C LEU A 34 7.44 20.22 33.19
N GLU A 35 7.38 19.98 34.52
CA GLU A 35 6.77 20.94 35.46
C GLU A 35 7.60 22.24 35.58
N GLN A 36 8.95 22.16 35.56
CA GLN A 36 9.79 23.36 35.61
C GLN A 36 9.64 24.20 34.32
N VAL A 37 9.62 23.58 33.16
CA VAL A 37 9.39 24.28 31.88
C VAL A 37 8.01 24.93 31.85
N PHE A 38 6.97 24.18 32.22
CA PHE A 38 5.60 24.69 32.29
C PHE A 38 5.46 25.93 33.19
N ARG A 39 6.12 25.92 34.36
CA ARG A 39 6.02 27.02 35.36
C ARG A 39 6.89 28.22 35.05
N ARG A 40 8.04 28.02 34.37
CA ARG A 40 9.08 29.04 34.23
C ARG A 40 9.19 29.60 32.80
N SER A 41 8.48 29.00 31.82
CA SER A 41 8.45 29.53 30.47
C SER A 41 7.92 30.97 30.47
N LEU A 42 8.59 31.84 29.77
CA LEU A 42 8.15 33.22 29.59
C LEU A 42 6.84 33.29 28.81
N GLU A 43 6.75 32.47 27.75
CA GLU A 43 5.55 32.37 26.93
C GLU A 43 4.64 31.22 27.45
N PRO A 44 3.31 31.43 27.46
CA PRO A 44 2.36 30.40 27.89
C PRO A 44 2.45 29.16 27.01
N ILE A 45 2.66 28.01 27.63
CA ILE A 45 2.68 26.71 26.96
C ILE A 45 1.80 25.72 27.73
N SER A 46 1.08 24.84 27.04
CA SER A 46 0.29 23.82 27.70
C SER A 46 1.14 22.58 28.06
N ARG A 47 0.79 21.90 29.17
CA ARG A 47 1.42 20.62 29.54
C ARG A 47 1.30 19.59 28.43
N ARG A 48 0.17 19.61 27.70
CA ARG A 48 -0.08 18.72 26.57
C ARG A 48 0.92 18.98 25.43
N ALA A 49 1.15 20.24 25.06
CA ALA A 49 2.12 20.59 24.02
C ALA A 49 3.53 20.15 24.38
N LEU A 50 3.92 20.29 25.67
CA LEU A 50 5.23 19.81 26.16
C LEU A 50 5.34 18.29 26.11
N LEU A 51 4.28 17.55 26.47
CA LEU A 51 4.23 16.10 26.39
C LEU A 51 4.33 15.63 24.93
N GLU A 52 3.52 16.20 24.03
CA GLU A 52 3.56 15.88 22.59
C GLU A 52 4.93 16.15 21.97
N GLY A 53 5.56 17.29 22.33
CA GLY A 53 6.93 17.61 21.88
C GLY A 53 7.97 16.62 22.39
N ALA A 54 7.85 16.20 23.65
CA ALA A 54 8.77 15.22 24.23
C ALA A 54 8.60 13.82 23.60
N LEU A 55 7.36 13.38 23.34
CA LEU A 55 7.08 12.14 22.64
C LEU A 55 7.65 12.17 21.20
N ALA A 56 7.47 13.28 20.50
CA ALA A 56 8.06 13.48 19.17
C ALA A 56 9.58 13.40 19.20
N GLY A 57 10.22 14.12 20.13
CA GLY A 57 11.69 14.09 20.31
C GLY A 57 12.24 12.70 20.66
N MET A 58 11.51 11.89 21.45
CA MET A 58 11.90 10.49 21.68
C MET A 58 11.89 9.66 20.40
N MET A 59 10.95 9.89 19.49
CA MET A 59 10.90 9.19 18.21
C MET A 59 12.00 9.65 17.27
N GLU A 60 12.33 10.95 17.26
CA GLU A 60 13.44 11.51 16.49
C GLU A 60 14.79 10.93 16.92
N GLU A 61 14.99 10.68 18.24
CA GLU A 61 16.22 10.10 18.77
C GLU A 61 16.47 8.65 18.32
N LEU A 62 15.42 7.93 17.88
CA LEU A 62 15.58 6.62 17.28
C LEU A 62 16.27 6.68 15.92
N ASP A 63 16.32 7.88 15.30
CA ASP A 63 16.88 8.11 13.97
C ASP A 63 16.34 7.10 12.94
N ASP A 64 15.05 6.79 13.05
CA ASP A 64 14.28 5.92 12.19
C ASP A 64 13.09 6.68 11.58
N GLN A 65 13.14 6.92 10.26
CA GLN A 65 12.11 7.67 9.54
C GLN A 65 10.70 7.05 9.61
N HIS A 66 10.57 5.80 10.05
CA HIS A 66 9.32 5.07 10.16
C HIS A 66 8.73 5.11 11.58
N SER A 67 9.53 5.50 12.57
CA SER A 67 9.11 5.65 13.97
C SER A 67 8.66 7.08 14.22
N ILE A 68 7.39 7.27 14.58
CA ILE A 68 6.78 8.58 14.77
C ILE A 68 5.80 8.60 15.93
N TYR A 69 5.65 9.76 16.57
CA TYR A 69 4.51 10.03 17.44
C TYR A 69 3.30 10.46 16.62
N ILE A 70 2.16 9.82 16.85
CA ILE A 70 0.88 10.11 16.20
C ILE A 70 -0.02 10.85 17.19
N ARG A 71 -0.34 12.10 16.89
CA ARG A 71 -1.21 12.93 17.72
C ARG A 71 -2.63 12.35 17.83
N PRO A 72 -3.34 12.59 18.95
CA PRO A 72 -4.68 12.03 19.20
C PRO A 72 -5.69 12.25 18.08
N LYS A 73 -5.75 13.46 17.52
CA LYS A 73 -6.64 13.77 16.38
C LYS A 73 -6.35 12.92 15.15
N VAL A 74 -5.09 12.57 14.92
CA VAL A 74 -4.68 11.74 13.78
C VAL A 74 -4.99 10.27 14.07
N VAL A 75 -4.82 9.81 15.33
CA VAL A 75 -5.21 8.45 15.74
C VAL A 75 -6.71 8.26 15.55
N GLU A 76 -7.52 9.22 15.98
CA GLU A 76 -8.98 9.18 15.82
C GLU A 76 -9.37 9.12 14.32
N LYS A 77 -8.76 9.98 13.48
CA LYS A 77 -8.97 9.94 12.02
C LYS A 77 -8.52 8.61 11.43
N LEU A 78 -7.41 8.04 11.90
CA LEU A 78 -6.91 6.73 11.46
C LEU A 78 -7.89 5.61 11.82
N ARG A 79 -8.40 5.59 13.08
CA ARG A 79 -9.44 4.63 13.50
C ARG A 79 -10.69 4.75 12.64
N GLN A 80 -11.21 5.97 12.46
CA GLN A 80 -12.37 6.22 11.59
C GLN A 80 -12.13 5.77 10.16
N THR A 81 -10.91 5.88 9.67
CA THR A 81 -10.53 5.41 8.32
C THR A 81 -10.43 3.89 8.26
N LEU A 82 -9.94 3.24 9.32
CA LEU A 82 -9.84 1.77 9.41
C LEU A 82 -11.21 1.13 9.65
N ASP A 83 -12.08 1.75 10.46
CA ASP A 83 -13.44 1.29 10.74
C ASP A 83 -14.41 1.59 9.59
N SER A 84 -14.19 2.66 8.85
CA SER A 84 -14.89 2.92 7.60
C SER A 84 -14.25 2.09 6.50
N LYS A 85 -14.82 0.95 6.17
CA LYS A 85 -14.71 0.41 4.83
C LYS A 85 -14.87 1.60 3.90
N PHE A 86 -14.00 1.76 2.89
CA PHE A 86 -14.03 2.93 2.00
C PHE A 86 -15.41 3.07 1.36
N ALA A 87 -16.34 3.73 2.07
CA ALA A 87 -17.66 3.98 1.57
C ALA A 87 -17.68 5.31 0.81
N GLY A 88 -18.11 5.23 -0.43
CA GLY A 88 -18.11 6.38 -1.32
C GLY A 88 -18.80 6.07 -2.64
N VAL A 89 -18.37 6.75 -3.69
CA VAL A 89 -18.97 6.62 -5.05
C VAL A 89 -18.18 5.66 -5.97
N GLY A 90 -16.91 5.38 -5.67
CA GLY A 90 -16.07 4.50 -6.49
C GLY A 90 -15.59 5.15 -7.80
N VAL A 91 -14.85 6.26 -7.67
CA VAL A 91 -14.16 6.91 -8.79
C VAL A 91 -12.70 7.17 -8.44
N GLU A 92 -11.82 7.00 -9.41
CA GLU A 92 -10.48 7.54 -9.40
C GLU A 92 -10.51 8.96 -9.96
N ILE A 93 -9.93 9.92 -9.26
CA ILE A 93 -9.93 11.33 -9.65
C ILE A 93 -8.51 11.86 -9.78
N VAL A 94 -8.33 12.78 -10.71
CA VAL A 94 -7.07 13.49 -10.95
C VAL A 94 -7.37 14.99 -11.14
N LEU A 95 -6.37 15.83 -10.89
CA LEU A 95 -6.42 17.23 -11.35
C LEU A 95 -5.77 17.31 -12.73
N ASP A 96 -6.49 17.82 -13.69
CA ASP A 96 -5.92 18.11 -15.02
C ASP A 96 -4.68 19.01 -14.85
N PRO A 97 -3.52 18.63 -15.40
CA PRO A 97 -2.25 19.32 -15.14
C PRO A 97 -2.26 20.77 -15.64
N THR A 98 -3.03 21.06 -16.68
CA THR A 98 -3.10 22.39 -17.32
C THR A 98 -4.21 23.25 -16.72
N THR A 99 -5.43 22.74 -16.65
CA THR A 99 -6.61 23.50 -16.22
C THR A 99 -6.87 23.41 -14.72
N LYS A 100 -6.21 22.50 -14.02
CA LYS A 100 -6.47 22.15 -12.60
C LYS A 100 -7.91 21.74 -12.32
N GLN A 101 -8.66 21.38 -13.37
CA GLN A 101 -10.03 20.89 -13.27
C GLN A 101 -10.02 19.46 -12.69
N LEU A 102 -10.88 19.22 -11.70
CA LEU A 102 -11.11 17.89 -11.17
C LEU A 102 -11.75 17.01 -12.24
N THR A 103 -11.10 15.88 -12.55
CA THR A 103 -11.48 15.01 -13.66
C THR A 103 -11.51 13.55 -13.19
N VAL A 104 -12.48 12.78 -13.68
CA VAL A 104 -12.55 11.34 -13.46
C VAL A 104 -11.49 10.65 -14.32
N ALA A 105 -10.49 10.04 -13.66
CA ALA A 105 -9.54 9.18 -14.37
C ALA A 105 -10.24 7.90 -14.82
N SER A 106 -10.92 7.22 -13.89
CA SER A 106 -11.74 6.04 -14.18
C SER A 106 -12.81 5.85 -13.11
N PRO A 107 -14.07 5.56 -13.47
CA PRO A 107 -15.02 4.96 -12.53
C PRO A 107 -14.61 3.51 -12.28
N LEU A 108 -14.70 3.06 -11.05
CA LEU A 108 -14.42 1.65 -10.70
C LEU A 108 -15.57 0.77 -11.22
N PHE A 109 -15.24 -0.28 -11.96
CA PHE A 109 -16.23 -1.21 -12.51
C PHE A 109 -17.11 -1.81 -11.41
N GLY A 110 -18.44 -1.79 -11.62
CA GLY A 110 -19.43 -2.28 -10.66
C GLY A 110 -19.60 -1.42 -9.41
N ALA A 111 -18.92 -0.27 -9.31
CA ALA A 111 -19.11 0.68 -8.24
C ALA A 111 -20.28 1.66 -8.51
N PRO A 112 -20.84 2.31 -7.48
CA PRO A 112 -22.01 3.18 -7.65
C PRO A 112 -21.89 4.26 -8.72
N ALA A 113 -20.73 4.87 -8.88
CA ALA A 113 -20.53 5.90 -9.91
C ALA A 113 -20.55 5.31 -11.32
N TYR A 114 -19.96 4.13 -11.52
CA TYR A 114 -20.01 3.41 -12.79
C TYR A 114 -21.46 3.08 -13.17
N GLU A 115 -22.22 2.49 -12.25
CA GLU A 115 -23.62 2.12 -12.46
C GLU A 115 -24.53 3.34 -12.68
N ALA A 116 -24.17 4.48 -12.08
CA ALA A 116 -24.88 5.74 -12.27
C ALA A 116 -24.54 6.46 -13.59
N GLY A 117 -23.57 5.96 -14.39
CA GLY A 117 -23.24 6.50 -15.69
C GLY A 117 -22.11 7.55 -15.70
N VAL A 118 -21.31 7.64 -14.63
CA VAL A 118 -20.05 8.43 -14.63
C VAL A 118 -19.06 7.75 -15.58
N ARG A 119 -18.37 8.55 -16.40
CA ARG A 119 -17.44 8.07 -17.43
C ARG A 119 -16.01 8.55 -17.16
N SER A 120 -15.03 7.84 -17.69
CA SER A 120 -13.64 8.32 -17.74
C SER A 120 -13.59 9.65 -18.48
N ARG A 121 -12.72 10.56 -18.01
CA ARG A 121 -12.53 11.93 -18.50
C ARG A 121 -13.68 12.90 -18.24
N ASP A 122 -14.71 12.49 -17.49
CA ASP A 122 -15.73 13.43 -17.02
C ASP A 122 -15.09 14.52 -16.17
N LYS A 123 -15.40 15.79 -16.46
CA LYS A 123 -15.01 16.90 -15.62
C LYS A 123 -16.04 17.05 -14.50
N ILE A 124 -15.61 16.91 -13.26
CA ILE A 124 -16.49 17.11 -12.10
C ILE A 124 -16.53 18.60 -11.80
N LEU A 125 -17.64 19.25 -12.07
CA LEU A 125 -17.80 20.71 -11.89
C LEU A 125 -18.30 21.04 -10.48
N ARG A 126 -19.18 20.19 -9.90
CA ARG A 126 -19.75 20.37 -8.57
C ARG A 126 -19.93 19.04 -7.86
N ILE A 127 -19.87 19.07 -6.53
CA ILE A 127 -20.20 17.96 -5.61
C ILE A 127 -21.22 18.51 -4.61
N ASP A 128 -22.43 17.94 -4.56
CA ASP A 128 -23.56 18.43 -3.77
C ASP A 128 -23.77 19.95 -3.94
N GLY A 129 -23.72 20.47 -5.18
CA GLY A 129 -23.85 21.88 -5.52
C GLY A 129 -22.63 22.74 -5.23
N ARG A 130 -21.62 22.25 -4.50
CA ARG A 130 -20.36 22.96 -4.20
C ARG A 130 -19.41 22.87 -5.39
N SER A 131 -18.87 24.02 -5.85
CA SER A 131 -17.87 24.06 -6.92
C SER A 131 -16.60 23.28 -6.55
N THR A 132 -16.05 22.56 -7.52
CA THR A 132 -14.77 21.83 -7.38
C THR A 132 -13.56 22.68 -7.72
N GLN A 133 -13.75 23.89 -8.21
CA GLN A 133 -12.65 24.77 -8.57
C GLN A 133 -11.80 25.13 -7.35
N GLY A 134 -10.50 24.84 -7.41
CA GLY A 134 -9.55 25.10 -6.34
C GLY A 134 -9.57 24.09 -5.19
N LEU A 135 -10.39 23.01 -5.27
CA LEU A 135 -10.33 21.92 -4.31
C LEU A 135 -9.07 21.07 -4.54
N SER A 136 -8.48 20.58 -3.44
CA SER A 136 -7.49 19.51 -3.49
C SER A 136 -8.17 18.17 -3.79
N LEU A 137 -7.38 17.16 -4.21
CA LEU A 137 -7.90 15.78 -4.39
C LEU A 137 -8.45 15.20 -3.07
N GLU A 138 -7.81 15.55 -1.94
CA GLU A 138 -8.26 15.15 -0.62
C GLU A 138 -9.63 15.73 -0.28
N ASP A 139 -9.81 17.05 -0.43
CA ASP A 139 -11.08 17.72 -0.14
C ASP A 139 -12.21 17.15 -1.03
N ALA A 140 -11.95 16.97 -2.31
CA ALA A 140 -12.92 16.38 -3.24
C ALA A 140 -13.28 14.94 -2.85
N SER A 141 -12.29 14.15 -2.47
CA SER A 141 -12.49 12.77 -2.00
C SER A 141 -13.32 12.74 -0.70
N GLU A 142 -13.05 13.65 0.26
CA GLU A 142 -13.84 13.75 1.50
C GLU A 142 -15.31 14.07 1.22
N LEU A 143 -15.60 14.95 0.27
CA LEU A 143 -16.96 15.28 -0.14
C LEU A 143 -17.70 14.09 -0.80
N MET A 144 -16.99 13.27 -1.55
CA MET A 144 -17.56 12.09 -2.21
C MET A 144 -17.70 10.88 -1.29
N ARG A 145 -16.93 10.81 -0.21
CA ARG A 145 -17.07 9.79 0.84
C ARG A 145 -18.30 10.03 1.70
N GLY A 146 -18.73 9.03 2.45
CA GLY A 146 -19.82 9.14 3.41
C GLY A 146 -20.41 7.79 3.77
N LYS A 147 -21.41 7.76 4.63
CA LYS A 147 -22.03 6.50 5.08
C LYS A 147 -22.69 5.77 3.89
N PRO A 148 -22.54 4.42 3.81
CA PRO A 148 -23.28 3.62 2.82
C PRO A 148 -24.77 3.93 2.87
N GLY A 149 -25.43 3.96 1.70
CA GLY A 149 -26.85 4.28 1.56
C GLY A 149 -27.18 5.77 1.50
N THR A 150 -26.23 6.67 1.81
CA THR A 150 -26.42 8.13 1.62
C THR A 150 -26.15 8.50 0.16
N ALA A 151 -26.82 9.56 -0.34
CA ALA A 151 -26.61 10.02 -1.71
C ALA A 151 -25.61 11.19 -1.75
N VAL A 152 -24.96 11.33 -2.91
CA VAL A 152 -24.23 12.52 -3.34
C VAL A 152 -24.63 12.85 -4.78
N VAL A 153 -24.65 14.12 -5.14
CA VAL A 153 -24.93 14.56 -6.51
C VAL A 153 -23.63 15.14 -7.11
N LEU A 154 -23.19 14.54 -8.20
CA LEU A 154 -22.09 15.07 -9.00
C LEU A 154 -22.66 15.83 -10.21
N THR A 155 -22.26 17.08 -10.41
CA THR A 155 -22.46 17.78 -11.68
C THR A 155 -21.24 17.53 -12.53
N VAL A 156 -21.39 16.76 -13.59
CA VAL A 156 -20.30 16.37 -14.49
C VAL A 156 -20.52 16.92 -15.89
N LEU A 157 -19.42 17.18 -16.60
CA LEU A 157 -19.43 17.47 -18.03
C LEU A 157 -18.69 16.33 -18.73
N HIS A 158 -19.43 15.56 -19.53
CA HIS A 158 -18.87 14.47 -20.31
C HIS A 158 -17.91 14.97 -21.40
N GLU A 159 -16.89 14.20 -21.73
CA GLU A 159 -15.95 14.54 -22.81
C GLU A 159 -16.70 14.71 -24.14
N GLY A 160 -16.50 15.86 -24.81
CA GLY A 160 -17.15 16.20 -26.08
C GLY A 160 -18.56 16.75 -25.95
N GLU A 161 -19.15 16.80 -24.76
CA GLU A 161 -20.46 17.41 -24.52
C GLU A 161 -20.29 18.87 -24.04
N THR A 162 -21.33 19.69 -24.25
CA THR A 162 -21.33 21.12 -23.84
C THR A 162 -22.23 21.39 -22.64
N GLU A 163 -23.18 20.51 -22.37
CA GLU A 163 -24.14 20.64 -21.29
C GLU A 163 -23.76 19.75 -20.10
N PRO A 164 -23.63 20.33 -18.89
CA PRO A 164 -23.41 19.54 -17.69
C PRO A 164 -24.63 18.70 -17.30
N VAL A 165 -24.37 17.52 -16.75
CA VAL A 165 -25.40 16.58 -16.27
C VAL A 165 -25.25 16.39 -14.76
N GLU A 166 -26.37 16.36 -14.04
CA GLU A 166 -26.40 15.96 -12.63
C GLU A 166 -26.61 14.45 -12.48
N ILE A 167 -25.67 13.81 -11.82
CA ILE A 167 -25.69 12.37 -11.57
C ILE A 167 -25.82 12.15 -10.06
N ARG A 168 -26.96 11.57 -9.65
CA ARG A 168 -27.19 11.19 -8.26
C ARG A 168 -26.65 9.79 -8.01
N ILE A 169 -25.71 9.65 -7.08
CA ILE A 169 -25.00 8.41 -6.77
C ILE A 169 -25.28 8.05 -5.30
N VAL A 170 -25.68 6.81 -5.05
CA VAL A 170 -25.83 6.28 -3.69
C VAL A 170 -24.52 5.66 -3.26
N ARG A 171 -23.93 6.19 -2.18
CA ARG A 171 -22.67 5.69 -1.64
C ARG A 171 -22.81 4.24 -1.17
N ALA A 172 -21.79 3.45 -1.45
CA ALA A 172 -21.69 2.06 -1.00
C ALA A 172 -20.29 1.75 -0.48
N ASP A 173 -20.11 0.60 0.14
CA ASP A 173 -18.78 0.06 0.45
C ASP A 173 -18.06 -0.22 -0.88
N ILE A 174 -16.96 0.50 -1.12
CA ILE A 174 -16.19 0.39 -2.34
C ILE A 174 -15.10 -0.64 -2.16
N ARG A 175 -15.19 -1.72 -2.92
CA ARG A 175 -14.09 -2.68 -3.04
C ARG A 175 -13.18 -2.22 -4.18
N VAL A 176 -12.01 -1.73 -3.83
CA VAL A 176 -10.97 -1.42 -4.83
C VAL A 176 -10.27 -2.72 -5.17
N ASN A 177 -10.35 -3.15 -6.44
CA ASN A 177 -9.57 -4.30 -6.90
C ASN A 177 -8.09 -3.96 -6.81
N THR A 178 -7.33 -4.79 -6.13
CA THR A 178 -5.87 -4.64 -6.01
C THR A 178 -5.13 -5.34 -7.14
N VAL A 179 -5.82 -6.21 -7.88
CA VAL A 179 -5.31 -7.03 -8.97
C VAL A 179 -5.85 -6.50 -10.31
N LEU A 180 -4.98 -5.97 -11.14
CA LEU A 180 -5.27 -5.29 -12.40
C LEU A 180 -4.75 -6.10 -13.58
N GLY A 181 -5.40 -5.96 -14.75
CA GLY A 181 -4.97 -6.57 -16.01
C GLY A 181 -4.19 -5.62 -16.92
N ASP A 182 -3.97 -6.02 -18.17
CA ASP A 182 -3.28 -5.23 -19.19
C ASP A 182 -4.17 -4.11 -19.76
N THR A 183 -5.41 -4.43 -20.14
CA THR A 183 -6.37 -3.50 -20.74
C THR A 183 -7.75 -3.67 -20.14
N ARG A 184 -8.66 -2.72 -20.43
CA ARG A 184 -10.07 -2.84 -20.11
C ARG A 184 -10.86 -3.38 -21.29
N ASN A 185 -11.78 -4.32 -21.01
CA ASN A 185 -12.81 -4.76 -21.94
C ASN A 185 -13.88 -3.66 -22.10
N ALA A 186 -14.74 -3.82 -23.09
CA ALA A 186 -15.84 -2.88 -23.35
C ALA A 186 -16.84 -2.74 -22.18
N ASP A 187 -16.98 -3.79 -21.37
CA ASP A 187 -17.79 -3.82 -20.15
C ASP A 187 -17.09 -3.21 -18.93
N GLY A 188 -15.83 -2.75 -19.07
CA GLY A 188 -15.02 -2.18 -18.00
C GLY A 188 -14.27 -3.21 -17.16
N SER A 189 -14.48 -4.52 -17.37
CA SER A 189 -13.69 -5.56 -16.72
C SER A 189 -12.24 -5.58 -17.22
N TRP A 190 -11.31 -6.17 -16.44
CA TRP A 190 -9.92 -6.32 -16.86
C TRP A 190 -9.74 -7.48 -17.84
N ASN A 191 -8.97 -7.23 -18.91
CA ASN A 191 -8.36 -8.25 -19.73
C ASN A 191 -7.00 -8.61 -19.11
N TYR A 192 -6.81 -9.87 -18.77
CA TYR A 192 -5.61 -10.38 -18.12
C TYR A 192 -4.65 -11.09 -19.08
N PHE A 193 -4.95 -11.18 -20.37
CA PHE A 193 -3.98 -11.60 -21.37
C PHE A 193 -3.26 -10.38 -21.95
N LEU A 194 -1.95 -10.51 -22.09
CA LEU A 194 -1.12 -9.46 -22.66
C LEU A 194 -1.39 -9.30 -24.16
N GLU A 195 -1.76 -8.09 -24.56
CA GLU A 195 -2.06 -7.79 -25.96
C GLU A 195 -0.84 -8.05 -26.88
N GLY A 196 -1.08 -8.73 -28.00
CA GLY A 196 -0.05 -9.06 -28.98
C GLY A 196 0.86 -10.24 -28.57
N GLN A 197 0.53 -10.95 -27.49
CA GLN A 197 1.25 -12.15 -27.05
C GLN A 197 0.32 -13.36 -26.95
N ASP A 198 0.82 -14.52 -27.42
CA ASP A 198 0.02 -15.73 -27.39
C ASP A 198 -0.01 -16.34 -25.98
N ARG A 199 -1.18 -16.25 -25.34
CA ARG A 199 -1.46 -16.89 -24.05
C ARG A 199 -0.52 -16.52 -22.92
N ILE A 200 0.07 -15.33 -22.93
CA ILE A 200 0.81 -14.79 -21.79
C ILE A 200 -0.14 -13.98 -20.92
N GLY A 201 -0.30 -14.43 -19.66
CA GLY A 201 -1.04 -13.71 -18.65
C GLY A 201 -0.24 -12.50 -18.15
N TYR A 202 -0.94 -11.38 -17.89
CA TYR A 202 -0.38 -10.20 -17.25
C TYR A 202 -1.28 -9.79 -16.09
N VAL A 203 -0.68 -9.77 -14.91
CA VAL A 203 -1.35 -9.39 -13.68
C VAL A 203 -0.48 -8.38 -12.94
N ARG A 204 -1.05 -7.22 -12.62
CA ARG A 204 -0.41 -6.20 -11.82
C ARG A 204 -1.06 -6.11 -10.45
N ILE A 205 -0.27 -6.19 -9.39
CA ILE A 205 -0.70 -5.84 -8.03
C ILE A 205 -0.21 -4.42 -7.77
N HIS A 206 -1.13 -3.50 -7.46
CA HIS A 206 -0.76 -2.11 -7.20
C HIS A 206 -0.69 -1.78 -5.71
N SER A 207 -1.23 -2.65 -4.85
CA SER A 207 -1.14 -2.60 -3.39
C SER A 207 -1.61 -3.91 -2.78
N PHE A 208 -1.15 -4.24 -1.58
CA PHE A 208 -1.56 -5.45 -0.86
C PHE A 208 -2.65 -5.11 0.17
N ALA A 209 -3.89 -5.50 -0.10
CA ALA A 209 -5.03 -5.48 0.81
C ALA A 209 -5.40 -6.91 1.22
N GLU A 210 -6.28 -7.08 2.21
CA GLU A 210 -6.67 -8.39 2.73
C GLU A 210 -7.16 -9.36 1.65
N GLN A 211 -7.88 -8.86 0.65
CA GLN A 211 -8.47 -9.65 -0.46
C GLN A 211 -7.50 -9.93 -1.62
N THR A 212 -6.28 -9.37 -1.64
CA THR A 212 -5.37 -9.45 -2.80
C THR A 212 -5.02 -10.88 -3.20
N ALA A 213 -4.74 -11.75 -2.24
CA ALA A 213 -4.41 -13.14 -2.52
C ALA A 213 -5.60 -13.89 -3.17
N GLU A 214 -6.80 -13.68 -2.67
CA GLU A 214 -8.03 -14.27 -3.22
C GLU A 214 -8.36 -13.72 -4.61
N GLU A 215 -8.18 -12.41 -4.83
CA GLU A 215 -8.34 -11.80 -6.16
C GLU A 215 -7.36 -12.42 -7.17
N LEU A 216 -6.08 -12.51 -6.81
CA LEU A 216 -5.06 -13.11 -7.65
C LEU A 216 -5.36 -14.57 -7.94
N GLN A 217 -5.78 -15.35 -6.94
CA GLN A 217 -6.15 -16.75 -7.10
C GLN A 217 -7.24 -16.92 -8.16
N ARG A 218 -8.31 -16.15 -8.08
CA ARG A 218 -9.41 -16.19 -9.05
C ARG A 218 -8.96 -15.84 -10.46
N VAL A 219 -8.12 -14.83 -10.59
CA VAL A 219 -7.58 -14.39 -11.89
C VAL A 219 -6.69 -15.46 -12.52
N VAL A 220 -5.77 -16.02 -11.75
CA VAL A 220 -4.84 -17.06 -12.25
C VAL A 220 -5.61 -18.34 -12.61
N GLN A 221 -6.59 -18.74 -11.81
CA GLN A 221 -7.46 -19.88 -12.13
C GLN A 221 -8.19 -19.69 -13.48
N LYS A 222 -8.71 -18.48 -13.73
CA LYS A 222 -9.35 -18.14 -15.01
C LYS A 222 -8.35 -18.23 -16.16
N LEU A 223 -7.16 -17.66 -16.02
CA LEU A 223 -6.09 -17.71 -17.04
C LEU A 223 -5.64 -19.15 -17.35
N LEU A 224 -5.52 -20.00 -16.32
CA LEU A 224 -5.19 -21.42 -16.49
C LEU A 224 -6.30 -22.16 -17.24
N ALA A 225 -7.58 -21.92 -16.91
CA ALA A 225 -8.72 -22.50 -17.62
C ALA A 225 -8.76 -22.09 -19.10
N GLU A 226 -8.20 -20.93 -19.43
CA GLU A 226 -8.06 -20.41 -20.80
C GLU A 226 -6.71 -20.77 -21.45
N ASN A 227 -5.99 -21.78 -20.91
CA ASN A 227 -4.71 -22.30 -21.40
C ASN A 227 -3.56 -21.26 -21.42
N MET A 228 -3.39 -20.49 -20.35
CA MET A 228 -2.24 -19.63 -20.14
C MET A 228 -0.92 -20.42 -20.22
N ARG A 229 0.07 -19.91 -20.96
CA ARG A 229 1.40 -20.54 -21.12
C ARG A 229 2.45 -20.02 -20.15
N GLY A 230 2.28 -18.79 -19.66
CA GLY A 230 3.16 -18.14 -18.71
C GLY A 230 2.54 -16.87 -18.14
N LEU A 231 3.05 -16.42 -17.03
CA LEU A 231 2.50 -15.28 -16.29
C LEU A 231 3.56 -14.21 -16.02
N VAL A 232 3.23 -12.96 -16.29
CA VAL A 232 3.93 -11.77 -15.79
C VAL A 232 3.18 -11.26 -14.56
N LEU A 233 3.82 -11.27 -13.41
CA LEU A 233 3.34 -10.63 -12.18
C LEU A 233 4.07 -9.28 -12.02
N ASP A 234 3.34 -8.17 -12.21
CA ASP A 234 3.90 -6.83 -12.15
C ASP A 234 3.70 -6.20 -10.77
N LEU A 235 4.79 -6.03 -10.04
CA LEU A 235 4.85 -5.41 -8.70
C LEU A 235 5.51 -4.02 -8.76
N ARG A 236 5.73 -3.45 -9.93
CA ARG A 236 6.32 -2.12 -10.09
C ARG A 236 5.37 -1.05 -9.55
N ASP A 237 5.94 -0.06 -8.88
CA ASP A 237 5.22 1.06 -8.25
C ASP A 237 4.25 0.64 -7.13
N ASP A 238 4.39 -0.59 -6.61
CA ASP A 238 3.59 -1.11 -5.51
C ASP A 238 4.29 -0.86 -4.15
N PRO A 239 3.76 0.02 -3.30
CA PRO A 239 4.37 0.35 -2.01
C PRO A 239 4.24 -0.76 -0.96
N GLY A 240 3.57 -1.86 -1.31
CA GLY A 240 3.27 -2.96 -0.42
C GLY A 240 1.88 -2.86 0.23
N GLY A 241 1.78 -3.30 1.46
CA GLY A 241 0.52 -3.29 2.21
C GLY A 241 0.48 -4.39 3.27
N VAL A 242 -0.61 -5.13 3.32
CA VAL A 242 -0.88 -6.15 4.35
C VAL A 242 0.07 -7.35 4.23
N LEU A 243 0.83 -7.64 5.28
CA LEU A 243 1.76 -8.77 5.33
C LEU A 243 1.08 -10.11 5.02
N GLN A 244 -0.09 -10.34 5.61
CA GLN A 244 -0.82 -11.60 5.42
C GLN A 244 -1.23 -11.82 3.96
N ALA A 245 -1.53 -10.75 3.24
CA ALA A 245 -1.82 -10.81 1.79
C ALA A 245 -0.57 -11.21 0.98
N ALA A 246 0.61 -10.68 1.34
CA ALA A 246 1.87 -11.08 0.69
C ALA A 246 2.19 -12.57 0.95
N ILE A 247 1.97 -13.04 2.18
CA ILE A 247 2.12 -14.46 2.52
C ILE A 247 1.16 -15.31 1.69
N GLY A 248 -0.12 -14.94 1.60
CA GLY A 248 -1.10 -15.65 0.79
C GLY A 248 -0.72 -15.66 -0.70
N VAL A 249 -0.22 -14.55 -1.24
CA VAL A 249 0.27 -14.51 -2.63
C VAL A 249 1.46 -15.45 -2.84
N CYS A 250 2.44 -15.50 -1.92
CA CYS A 250 3.55 -16.45 -2.02
C CYS A 250 3.08 -17.90 -1.97
N ASP A 251 2.13 -18.21 -1.08
CA ASP A 251 1.59 -19.56 -0.87
C ASP A 251 0.89 -20.10 -2.12
N LEU A 252 0.32 -19.24 -2.96
CA LEU A 252 -0.24 -19.63 -4.27
C LEU A 252 0.80 -20.19 -5.25
N PHE A 253 2.09 -19.88 -5.09
CA PHE A 253 3.14 -20.24 -6.04
C PHE A 253 4.23 -21.15 -5.47
N VAL A 254 4.37 -21.25 -4.15
CA VAL A 254 5.42 -22.00 -3.46
C VAL A 254 4.80 -23.15 -2.69
N ARG A 255 5.26 -24.40 -2.94
CA ARG A 255 4.68 -25.60 -2.35
C ARG A 255 5.06 -25.81 -0.88
N SER A 256 6.27 -25.41 -0.48
CA SER A 256 6.78 -25.62 0.87
C SER A 256 8.00 -24.75 1.15
N GLY A 257 8.35 -24.63 2.41
CA GLY A 257 9.50 -23.86 2.86
C GLY A 257 9.10 -22.50 3.44
N VAL A 258 10.10 -21.75 3.90
CA VAL A 258 9.87 -20.42 4.50
C VAL A 258 9.48 -19.42 3.42
N ILE A 259 8.43 -18.64 3.65
CA ILE A 259 8.04 -17.49 2.84
C ILE A 259 8.80 -16.24 3.31
N VAL A 260 8.69 -15.93 4.60
CA VAL A 260 9.33 -14.80 5.24
C VAL A 260 9.44 -15.05 6.74
N SER A 261 10.48 -14.53 7.38
CA SER A 261 10.57 -14.48 8.84
C SER A 261 10.72 -13.04 9.32
N THR A 262 10.25 -12.77 10.54
CA THR A 262 10.49 -11.50 11.23
C THR A 262 11.46 -11.74 12.38
N ARG A 263 12.39 -10.81 12.61
CA ARG A 263 13.38 -10.91 13.69
C ARG A 263 13.42 -9.62 14.50
N PHE A 264 13.61 -9.79 15.80
CA PHE A 264 13.85 -8.69 16.73
C PHE A 264 15.26 -8.09 16.54
N ARG A 265 15.52 -7.00 17.26
CA ARG A 265 16.82 -6.28 17.25
C ARG A 265 18.01 -7.18 17.62
N ASP A 266 17.82 -8.16 18.49
CA ASP A 266 18.84 -9.12 18.91
C ASP A 266 19.05 -10.28 17.92
N GLY A 267 18.35 -10.27 16.79
CA GLY A 267 18.40 -11.30 15.75
C GLY A 267 17.53 -12.53 16.03
N THR A 268 16.87 -12.61 17.19
CA THR A 268 15.96 -13.72 17.50
C THR A 268 14.75 -13.69 16.57
N VAL A 269 14.32 -14.88 16.11
CA VAL A 269 13.14 -15.01 15.24
C VAL A 269 11.90 -14.73 16.06
N ARG A 270 11.13 -13.72 15.64
CA ARG A 270 9.83 -13.38 16.22
C ARG A 270 8.73 -14.28 15.67
N GLN A 271 8.68 -14.39 14.34
CA GLN A 271 7.71 -15.19 13.61
C GLN A 271 8.34 -15.73 12.33
N SER A 272 7.91 -16.94 11.91
CA SER A 272 8.27 -17.52 10.61
C SER A 272 6.99 -18.01 9.94
N PHE A 273 6.81 -17.64 8.69
CA PHE A 273 5.69 -18.04 7.85
C PHE A 273 6.20 -19.02 6.80
N THR A 274 5.50 -20.13 6.66
CA THR A 274 5.87 -21.22 5.74
C THR A 274 4.76 -21.46 4.74
N ALA A 275 5.14 -21.84 3.53
CA ALA A 275 4.21 -22.21 2.47
C ALA A 275 3.57 -23.58 2.75
N THR A 276 2.37 -23.75 2.22
CA THR A 276 1.59 -24.99 2.24
C THR A 276 1.32 -25.47 0.82
N GLU A 277 1.28 -26.79 0.61
CA GLU A 277 1.02 -27.33 -0.73
C GLU A 277 -0.44 -27.20 -1.16
N GLU A 278 -1.34 -27.05 -0.21
CA GLU A 278 -2.78 -26.93 -0.48
C GLU A 278 -3.11 -25.63 -1.23
N GLY A 279 -3.70 -25.75 -2.42
CA GLY A 279 -4.09 -24.60 -3.23
C GLY A 279 -2.97 -23.96 -4.06
N THR A 280 -1.73 -24.52 -3.99
CA THR A 280 -0.62 -24.05 -4.82
C THR A 280 -0.89 -24.34 -6.29
N PHE A 281 -0.64 -23.38 -7.16
CA PHE A 281 -0.79 -23.52 -8.60
C PHE A 281 0.23 -24.52 -9.18
N PRO A 282 -0.12 -25.20 -10.31
CA PRO A 282 0.84 -25.99 -11.05
C PRO A 282 2.00 -25.14 -11.55
N ASP A 283 3.14 -25.78 -11.85
CA ASP A 283 4.31 -25.10 -12.38
C ASP A 283 4.03 -24.63 -13.81
N PHE A 284 4.19 -23.33 -13.99
CA PHE A 284 4.22 -22.65 -15.30
C PHE A 284 5.29 -21.55 -15.26
N PRO A 285 5.83 -21.10 -16.39
CA PRO A 285 6.79 -20.00 -16.43
C PRO A 285 6.24 -18.75 -15.77
N LEU A 286 6.99 -18.17 -14.82
CA LEU A 286 6.59 -16.99 -14.06
C LEU A 286 7.72 -15.95 -14.07
N ALA A 287 7.41 -14.73 -14.50
CA ALA A 287 8.29 -13.57 -14.42
C ALA A 287 7.68 -12.52 -13.48
N VAL A 288 8.50 -11.92 -12.62
CA VAL A 288 8.08 -10.85 -11.70
C VAL A 288 8.79 -9.56 -12.10
N LEU A 289 8.01 -8.51 -12.37
CA LEU A 289 8.53 -7.17 -12.63
C LEU A 289 8.62 -6.37 -11.36
N VAL A 290 9.76 -5.76 -11.10
CA VAL A 290 10.00 -4.89 -9.93
C VAL A 290 10.72 -3.61 -10.32
N ASN A 291 10.56 -2.56 -9.52
CA ASN A 291 11.33 -1.33 -9.63
C ASN A 291 11.66 -0.73 -8.24
N ASN A 292 12.33 0.41 -8.23
CA ASN A 292 12.75 1.10 -7.01
C ASN A 292 11.59 1.65 -6.13
N TYR A 293 10.34 1.53 -6.59
CA TYR A 293 9.14 1.84 -5.83
C TYR A 293 8.42 0.58 -5.31
N SER A 294 8.84 -0.62 -5.75
CA SER A 294 8.37 -1.89 -5.16
C SER A 294 8.89 -2.00 -3.73
N ALA A 295 8.00 -2.01 -2.73
CA ALA A 295 8.39 -1.92 -1.33
C ALA A 295 7.63 -2.89 -0.41
N SER A 296 8.23 -3.26 0.74
CA SER A 296 7.56 -4.00 1.83
C SER A 296 6.96 -5.33 1.37
N ALA A 297 5.62 -5.48 1.34
CA ALA A 297 4.91 -6.69 0.90
C ALA A 297 5.32 -7.15 -0.50
N SER A 298 5.51 -6.20 -1.44
CA SER A 298 6.00 -6.49 -2.79
C SER A 298 7.41 -7.10 -2.78
N GLU A 299 8.27 -6.61 -1.88
CA GLU A 299 9.63 -7.15 -1.72
C GLU A 299 9.62 -8.55 -1.09
N ILE A 300 8.68 -8.82 -0.16
CA ILE A 300 8.49 -10.15 0.41
C ILE A 300 8.12 -11.15 -0.69
N VAL A 301 7.15 -10.80 -1.55
CA VAL A 301 6.72 -11.66 -2.66
C VAL A 301 7.87 -11.89 -3.65
N ALA A 302 8.52 -10.83 -4.12
CA ALA A 302 9.63 -10.93 -5.06
C ALA A 302 10.80 -11.76 -4.49
N ALA A 303 11.19 -11.50 -3.22
CA ALA A 303 12.25 -12.24 -2.53
C ALA A 303 11.91 -13.71 -2.33
N CYS A 304 10.68 -14.02 -1.93
CA CYS A 304 10.21 -15.38 -1.73
C CYS A 304 10.26 -16.16 -3.05
N LEU A 305 9.69 -15.63 -4.11
CA LEU A 305 9.63 -16.30 -5.41
C LEU A 305 11.04 -16.48 -6.02
N GLN A 306 11.94 -15.50 -5.82
CA GLN A 306 13.33 -15.59 -6.25
C GLN A 306 14.10 -16.68 -5.49
N ASP A 307 14.05 -16.65 -4.15
CA ASP A 307 14.81 -17.57 -3.30
C ASP A 307 14.36 -19.03 -3.47
N HIS A 308 13.09 -19.25 -3.79
CA HIS A 308 12.57 -20.57 -4.13
C HIS A 308 12.81 -21.00 -5.59
N GLY A 309 13.43 -20.13 -6.41
CA GLY A 309 13.62 -20.39 -7.85
C GLY A 309 12.30 -20.51 -8.62
N ARG A 310 11.19 -20.00 -8.06
CA ARG A 310 9.85 -20.11 -8.65
C ARG A 310 9.61 -19.12 -9.78
N ALA A 311 10.26 -17.95 -9.74
CA ALA A 311 10.12 -16.91 -10.73
C ALA A 311 11.47 -16.24 -11.03
N VAL A 312 11.58 -15.65 -12.21
CA VAL A 312 12.68 -14.74 -12.56
C VAL A 312 12.27 -13.32 -12.24
N ILE A 313 13.13 -12.60 -11.52
CA ILE A 313 12.92 -11.20 -11.15
C ILE A 313 13.57 -10.29 -12.19
N ILE A 314 12.79 -9.36 -12.74
CA ILE A 314 13.17 -8.51 -13.88
C ILE A 314 12.90 -7.04 -13.52
N GLY A 315 13.78 -6.14 -13.90
CA GLY A 315 13.60 -4.72 -13.74
C GLY A 315 14.72 -4.00 -13.00
N GLN A 316 14.43 -3.33 -11.91
CA GLN A 316 15.39 -2.59 -11.10
C GLN A 316 15.30 -3.04 -9.64
N ARG A 317 16.42 -2.87 -8.89
CA ARG A 317 16.44 -3.18 -7.45
C ARG A 317 15.28 -2.48 -6.75
N THR A 318 14.63 -3.17 -5.82
CA THR A 318 13.49 -2.68 -5.06
C THR A 318 13.87 -1.62 -4.02
N PHE A 319 12.91 -1.08 -3.30
CA PHE A 319 13.08 0.05 -2.38
C PHE A 319 13.95 -0.27 -1.15
N GLY A 320 13.87 -1.50 -0.61
CA GLY A 320 14.59 -1.90 0.61
C GLY A 320 13.85 -1.56 1.91
N LYS A 321 12.52 -1.61 1.93
CA LYS A 321 11.73 -1.45 3.15
C LYS A 321 11.52 -2.80 3.84
N GLY A 322 12.51 -3.20 4.63
CA GLY A 322 12.53 -4.49 5.33
C GLY A 322 12.21 -4.38 6.82
N THR A 323 11.40 -3.41 7.26
CA THR A 323 11.07 -3.19 8.67
C THR A 323 9.59 -3.34 8.97
N VAL A 324 9.27 -3.83 10.17
CA VAL A 324 7.92 -3.99 10.73
C VAL A 324 7.66 -2.86 11.72
N GLN A 325 6.57 -2.12 11.52
CA GLN A 325 6.12 -1.11 12.46
C GLN A 325 4.91 -1.59 13.26
N GLU A 326 4.89 -1.25 14.54
CA GLU A 326 3.73 -1.43 15.41
C GLU A 326 3.22 -0.07 15.88
N ILE A 327 1.90 0.03 16.01
CA ILE A 327 1.23 1.19 16.58
C ILE A 327 0.82 0.83 18.01
N VAL A 328 1.40 1.53 18.98
CA VAL A 328 1.10 1.37 20.40
C VAL A 328 0.34 2.59 20.87
N GLU A 329 -0.91 2.40 21.23
CA GLU A 329 -1.74 3.48 21.77
C GLU A 329 -1.28 3.88 23.16
N LEU A 330 -1.26 5.18 23.42
CA LEU A 330 -0.86 5.72 24.69
C LEU A 330 -2.09 5.82 25.64
N PRO A 331 -1.89 5.62 26.97
CA PRO A 331 -2.95 5.78 27.95
C PRO A 331 -3.57 7.18 27.89
N GLY A 332 -4.82 7.32 28.34
CA GLY A 332 -5.48 8.64 28.47
C GLY A 332 -5.86 9.31 27.14
N ASN A 333 -5.83 8.58 26.02
CA ASN A 333 -6.06 9.13 24.68
C ASN A 333 -5.02 10.21 24.29
N ASP A 334 -3.78 10.05 24.73
CA ASP A 334 -2.66 10.95 24.41
C ASP A 334 -1.97 10.64 23.10
N GLY A 335 -2.66 9.93 22.19
CA GLY A 335 -2.15 9.57 20.87
C GLY A 335 -1.59 8.15 20.81
N ALA A 336 -0.66 7.92 19.90
CA ALA A 336 0.02 6.64 19.71
C ALA A 336 1.47 6.85 19.32
N ILE A 337 2.30 5.86 19.56
CA ILE A 337 3.62 5.75 18.95
C ILE A 337 3.59 4.67 17.88
N LYS A 338 4.06 4.98 16.68
CA LYS A 338 4.38 4.01 15.66
C LYS A 338 5.88 3.78 15.73
N VAL A 339 6.31 2.56 16.02
CA VAL A 339 7.71 2.23 16.26
C VAL A 339 8.12 0.99 15.47
N THR A 340 9.32 1.00 14.90
CA THR A 340 9.91 -0.17 14.25
C THR A 340 10.32 -1.19 15.31
N THR A 341 9.73 -2.39 15.28
CA THR A 341 9.90 -3.43 16.28
C THR A 341 10.63 -4.68 15.76
N ALA A 342 10.65 -4.89 14.46
CA ALA A 342 11.28 -6.06 13.84
C ALA A 342 11.71 -5.74 12.40
N SER A 343 12.45 -6.68 11.81
CA SER A 343 12.85 -6.64 10.40
C SER A 343 12.42 -7.90 9.66
N TYR A 344 12.16 -7.76 8.33
CA TYR A 344 11.84 -8.87 7.43
C TYR A 344 13.10 -9.55 6.91
N TRP A 345 13.06 -10.87 6.89
CA TRP A 345 14.12 -11.73 6.40
C TRP A 345 13.56 -12.71 5.38
N ARG A 346 14.18 -12.73 4.22
CA ARG A 346 13.82 -13.59 3.10
C ARG A 346 14.19 -15.06 3.36
N PRO A 347 13.67 -16.04 2.58
CA PRO A 347 13.96 -17.46 2.78
C PRO A 347 15.43 -17.81 2.86
N SER A 348 16.28 -17.15 2.07
CA SER A 348 17.74 -17.32 2.08
C SER A 348 18.42 -16.83 3.36
N GLY A 349 17.69 -16.24 4.32
CA GLY A 349 18.23 -15.70 5.55
C GLY A 349 18.89 -14.33 5.39
N ARG A 350 18.72 -13.65 4.26
CA ARG A 350 19.18 -12.26 4.04
C ARG A 350 18.10 -11.26 4.48
N ASN A 351 18.54 -10.08 4.90
CA ASN A 351 17.64 -8.99 5.31
C ASN A 351 17.20 -8.19 4.08
N ILE A 352 15.91 -7.85 3.99
CA ILE A 352 15.37 -6.97 2.95
C ILE A 352 15.72 -5.50 3.22
N ASN A 353 15.94 -5.13 4.49
CA ASN A 353 16.05 -3.73 4.88
C ASN A 353 17.32 -3.06 4.34
N ARG A 354 17.15 -1.90 3.70
CA ARG A 354 18.26 -1.02 3.33
C ARG A 354 18.78 -0.31 4.59
N GLY A 355 20.02 -0.59 4.96
CA GLY A 355 20.69 0.12 6.03
C GLY A 355 20.87 1.61 5.71
N LYS A 356 20.95 2.47 6.74
CA LYS A 356 21.08 3.93 6.56
C LYS A 356 22.26 4.35 5.68
N ASN A 357 23.37 3.63 5.81
CA ASN A 357 24.60 3.91 5.06
C ASN A 357 24.82 2.92 3.91
N ALA A 358 23.78 2.18 3.51
CA ALA A 358 23.90 1.17 2.46
C ALA A 358 24.14 1.82 1.10
N GLY A 359 25.27 1.47 0.50
CA GLY A 359 25.61 1.83 -0.87
C GLY A 359 25.06 0.82 -1.89
N ASP A 360 25.36 1.06 -3.16
CA ASP A 360 24.86 0.20 -4.24
C ASP A 360 25.45 -1.22 -4.24
N GLN A 361 26.60 -1.41 -3.59
CA GLN A 361 27.27 -2.70 -3.46
C GLN A 361 26.79 -3.54 -2.26
N ASP A 362 26.04 -2.93 -1.34
CA ASP A 362 25.52 -3.62 -0.17
C ASP A 362 24.30 -4.45 -0.51
N GLU A 363 24.07 -5.52 0.25
CA GLU A 363 22.88 -6.38 0.10
C GLU A 363 21.68 -5.76 0.81
N TRP A 364 20.66 -5.40 0.06
CA TRP A 364 19.34 -4.97 0.54
C TRP A 364 18.29 -5.11 -0.57
N GLY A 365 17.02 -5.12 -0.19
CA GLY A 365 15.90 -5.25 -1.13
C GLY A 365 15.96 -6.55 -1.93
N VAL A 366 15.41 -6.48 -3.15
CA VAL A 366 15.46 -7.55 -4.14
C VAL A 366 16.13 -7.00 -5.40
N THR A 367 17.25 -7.60 -5.77
CA THR A 367 17.95 -7.30 -7.02
C THR A 367 17.43 -8.22 -8.12
N PRO A 368 17.17 -7.71 -9.34
CA PRO A 368 16.85 -8.56 -10.49
C PRO A 368 17.87 -9.67 -10.70
N ASP A 369 17.42 -10.77 -11.27
CA ASP A 369 18.30 -11.90 -11.57
C ASP A 369 19.38 -11.53 -12.60
N PRO A 370 20.55 -12.22 -12.61
CA PRO A 370 21.63 -11.92 -13.53
C PRO A 370 21.16 -11.91 -14.99
N GLY A 371 21.38 -10.80 -15.69
CA GLY A 371 20.98 -10.60 -17.09
C GLY A 371 19.54 -10.10 -17.29
N TYR A 372 18.82 -9.83 -16.18
CA TYR A 372 17.44 -9.32 -16.20
C TYR A 372 17.30 -7.92 -15.59
N GLU A 373 18.40 -7.25 -15.27
CA GLU A 373 18.36 -5.84 -14.89
C GLU A 373 18.05 -4.99 -16.13
N VAL A 374 16.96 -4.22 -16.06
CA VAL A 374 16.51 -3.30 -17.12
C VAL A 374 16.09 -1.98 -16.47
N LYS A 375 16.91 -0.93 -16.65
CA LYS A 375 16.63 0.41 -16.14
C LYS A 375 15.74 1.17 -17.10
N VAL A 376 14.71 1.83 -16.55
CA VAL A 376 13.83 2.75 -17.28
C VAL A 376 13.80 4.06 -16.51
N GLU A 377 14.32 5.12 -17.11
CA GLU A 377 14.52 6.41 -16.44
C GLU A 377 14.16 7.58 -17.37
N GLY A 378 14.05 8.78 -16.80
CA GLY A 378 13.88 10.02 -17.56
C GLY A 378 12.62 10.02 -18.43
N GLU A 379 12.79 10.41 -19.70
CA GLU A 379 11.68 10.55 -20.65
C GLU A 379 11.00 9.21 -20.99
N ALA A 380 11.77 8.12 -21.04
CA ALA A 380 11.24 6.77 -21.26
C ALA A 380 10.31 6.33 -20.13
N LEU A 381 10.66 6.63 -18.87
CA LEU A 381 9.80 6.38 -17.72
C LEU A 381 8.51 7.21 -17.77
N ALA A 382 8.61 8.51 -18.08
CA ALA A 382 7.46 9.38 -18.21
C ALA A 382 6.50 8.91 -19.33
N ARG A 383 7.06 8.43 -20.47
CA ARG A 383 6.27 7.83 -21.55
C ARG A 383 5.58 6.55 -21.09
N LEU A 384 6.30 5.67 -20.40
CA LEU A 384 5.77 4.40 -19.89
C LEU A 384 4.62 4.61 -18.91
N ILE A 385 4.76 5.57 -17.96
CA ILE A 385 3.71 5.91 -16.99
C ILE A 385 2.45 6.39 -17.71
N ARG A 386 2.58 7.32 -18.67
CA ARG A 386 1.43 7.80 -19.46
C ARG A 386 0.77 6.67 -20.23
N TRP A 387 1.55 5.86 -20.92
CA TRP A 387 1.07 4.74 -21.71
C TRP A 387 0.30 3.71 -20.86
N ARG A 388 0.83 3.34 -19.67
CA ARG A 388 0.12 2.46 -18.73
C ARG A 388 -1.20 3.06 -18.24
N HIS A 389 -1.19 4.35 -17.93
CA HIS A 389 -2.40 5.06 -17.49
C HIS A 389 -3.49 4.99 -18.56
N GLU A 390 -3.14 5.29 -19.81
CA GLU A 390 -4.08 5.24 -20.94
C GLU A 390 -4.65 3.83 -21.20
N ARG A 391 -3.85 2.79 -21.01
CA ARG A 391 -4.31 1.40 -21.13
C ARG A 391 -5.27 0.96 -20.04
N GLY A 392 -5.10 1.49 -18.83
CA GLY A 392 -5.98 1.22 -17.69
C GLY A 392 -7.33 1.93 -17.75
N MET A 393 -7.49 2.90 -18.64
CA MET A 393 -8.76 3.62 -18.80
C MET A 393 -9.75 2.84 -19.66
N SER A 394 -11.04 2.83 -19.26
CA SER A 394 -12.09 2.29 -20.10
C SER A 394 -12.22 3.10 -21.39
N ARG A 395 -12.20 2.44 -22.55
CA ARG A 395 -12.46 3.10 -23.83
C ARG A 395 -13.96 3.17 -24.07
N PRO A 396 -14.54 4.35 -24.40
CA PRO A 396 -15.92 4.42 -24.86
C PRO A 396 -16.08 3.58 -26.12
N ALA A 397 -17.18 2.82 -26.21
CA ALA A 397 -17.56 2.17 -27.45
C ALA A 397 -17.74 3.25 -28.53
N ALA A 398 -16.92 3.23 -29.56
CA ALA A 398 -17.03 3.96 -30.81
C ALA A 398 -17.16 5.49 -30.77
N SER A 399 -16.05 6.20 -30.71
CA SER A 399 -15.88 7.47 -31.44
C SER A 399 -14.43 7.88 -31.54
N SER A 400 -13.89 7.80 -32.70
CA SER A 400 -12.60 8.24 -33.27
C SER A 400 -11.61 7.12 -33.59
N PRO A 401 -10.99 7.14 -34.77
CA PRO A 401 -9.88 6.27 -35.10
C PRO A 401 -8.68 6.68 -34.23
N THR A 402 -8.55 6.02 -33.11
CA THR A 402 -7.34 6.16 -32.27
C THR A 402 -6.18 5.55 -33.07
N PRO A 403 -4.98 6.18 -33.12
CA PRO A 403 -3.81 5.56 -33.69
C PRO A 403 -3.64 4.15 -33.08
N PRO A 404 -3.14 3.17 -33.86
CA PRO A 404 -2.97 1.81 -33.36
C PRO A 404 -2.20 1.88 -32.05
N ALA A 405 -2.81 1.35 -30.98
CA ALA A 405 -2.21 1.36 -29.65
C ALA A 405 -0.85 0.67 -29.76
N GLU A 406 0.24 1.34 -29.36
CA GLU A 406 1.55 0.74 -29.32
C GLU A 406 1.50 -0.54 -28.48
N LEU A 407 2.04 -1.63 -29.02
CA LEU A 407 2.04 -2.92 -28.33
C LEU A 407 2.87 -2.83 -27.03
N PRO A 408 2.48 -3.54 -25.97
CA PRO A 408 3.15 -3.49 -24.67
C PRO A 408 4.67 -3.62 -24.74
N CYS A 409 5.16 -4.63 -25.45
CA CYS A 409 6.60 -4.91 -25.58
C CYS A 409 7.39 -3.87 -26.37
N THR A 410 6.74 -2.97 -27.11
CA THR A 410 7.45 -1.89 -27.85
C THR A 410 7.68 -0.65 -26.99
N VAL A 411 6.88 -0.45 -25.95
CA VAL A 411 6.96 0.71 -25.06
C VAL A 411 7.63 0.39 -23.73
N ASP A 412 7.44 -0.85 -23.26
CA ASP A 412 7.92 -1.33 -21.96
C ASP A 412 9.05 -2.34 -22.13
N PRO A 413 10.33 -1.92 -22.01
CA PRO A 413 11.47 -2.82 -22.19
C PRO A 413 11.59 -3.87 -21.07
N GLN A 414 11.09 -3.59 -19.85
CA GLN A 414 11.06 -4.56 -18.76
C GLN A 414 10.04 -5.67 -19.06
N LEU A 415 8.88 -5.29 -19.54
CA LEU A 415 7.85 -6.24 -19.97
C LEU A 415 8.30 -7.04 -21.20
N ALA A 416 8.98 -6.40 -22.18
CA ALA A 416 9.56 -7.09 -23.32
C ALA A 416 10.57 -8.18 -22.87
N LYS A 417 11.38 -7.88 -21.87
CA LYS A 417 12.34 -8.83 -21.30
C LYS A 417 11.66 -10.00 -20.58
N ALA A 418 10.53 -9.75 -19.93
CA ALA A 418 9.72 -10.80 -19.29
C ALA A 418 9.10 -11.73 -20.35
N VAL A 419 8.56 -11.17 -21.43
CA VAL A 419 8.00 -11.95 -22.54
C VAL A 419 9.08 -12.77 -23.25
N GLU A 420 10.28 -12.20 -23.45
CA GLU A 420 11.45 -12.94 -23.98
C GLU A 420 11.78 -14.17 -23.11
N TYR A 421 11.76 -14.01 -21.79
CA TYR A 421 11.97 -15.12 -20.86
C TYR A 421 10.88 -16.19 -20.96
N LEU A 422 9.59 -15.77 -20.94
CA LEU A 422 8.45 -16.69 -20.95
C LEU A 422 8.28 -17.46 -22.27
N ASN A 423 8.85 -16.95 -23.37
CA ASN A 423 8.82 -17.60 -24.70
C ASN A 423 10.04 -18.50 -24.95
N LYS A 424 10.99 -18.61 -23.99
CA LYS A 424 12.09 -19.58 -24.12
C LYS A 424 11.54 -21.01 -24.06
N PRO A 425 12.03 -21.90 -24.95
CA PRO A 425 11.58 -23.29 -24.99
C PRO A 425 11.94 -24.07 -23.74
#